data_3c929ecb708ddf6d086a72af23e6f8d2
#
_entry.id   3c929ecb708ddf6d086a72af23e6f8d2
#
_cell.length_a   1.000
_cell.length_b   1.000
_cell.length_c   1.000
_cell.angle_alpha   90.00
_cell.angle_beta   90.00
_cell.angle_gamma   90.00
#
_symmetry.space_group_name_H-M   'P 1'
#
loop_
_entity.id
_entity.type
_entity.pdbx_description
1 polymer ?
#
loop_
_entity_poly.entity_id
_entity_poly.type
_entity_poly.pdbx_seq_one_letter_code
_entity_poly.pdbx_strand_id
1 'polypeptide(L)'
;NNVSVSDMSFQISGIDIEDTITFVTLYESMEYVDDGVVKTADIEHNLTIMYDEAYDVAKVVSDSYRETVSGFQSCSYVSEEIQAVSEALYSLNSINTDYCAEIVRVAESQVGYKEKASNSDLDSFTANAGSANYTKYGQWYGLNPAAWCAIFVSWCASEAGVSTSVIPKYSSCSTGMKNFKDMDCFYYSSAYNGSYTPEVGDIFFTGTSTTSSSHTGIVVEVSSTQITV
;
A
#
# COMPACT_ATOMS: atom_id res chain seq x y z
N ASN A 1 -19.51 -15.15 36.03
CA ASN A 1 -18.18 -14.74 36.51
C ASN A 1 -17.97 -13.31 36.07
N ASN A 2 -17.82 -12.41 37.03
CA ASN A 2 -17.46 -11.01 36.72
C ASN A 2 -15.93 -10.90 36.84
N VAL A 3 -15.26 -10.87 35.73
CA VAL A 3 -13.86 -10.51 35.65
C VAL A 3 -13.80 -9.03 35.28
N SER A 4 -13.04 -8.23 36.00
CA SER A 4 -12.79 -6.81 35.67
C SER A 4 -11.31 -6.53 35.72
N VAL A 5 -10.78 -5.89 34.69
CA VAL A 5 -9.41 -5.41 34.67
C VAL A 5 -9.33 -4.15 35.52
N SER A 6 -8.35 -4.10 36.44
CA SER A 6 -8.17 -2.98 37.33
C SER A 6 -6.98 -2.10 36.98
N ASP A 7 -5.96 -2.67 36.36
CA ASP A 7 -4.77 -1.94 35.89
C ASP A 7 -4.10 -2.69 34.72
N MET A 8 -3.46 -1.96 33.83
CA MET A 8 -2.70 -2.50 32.70
C MET A 8 -1.45 -1.63 32.48
N SER A 9 -0.31 -2.27 32.32
CA SER A 9 0.96 -1.60 32.04
C SER A 9 1.73 -2.29 30.94
N PHE A 10 2.48 -1.50 30.16
CA PHE A 10 3.32 -2.00 29.08
C PHE A 10 4.75 -1.57 29.29
N GLN A 11 5.70 -2.46 29.03
CA GLN A 11 7.11 -2.16 29.08
C GLN A 11 7.83 -2.78 27.88
N ILE A 12 8.53 -1.95 27.11
CA ILE A 12 9.43 -2.42 26.05
C ILE A 12 10.74 -2.82 26.74
N SER A 13 11.15 -4.07 26.58
CA SER A 13 12.35 -4.62 27.20
C SER A 13 13.52 -4.77 26.23
N GLY A 14 13.26 -4.80 24.93
CA GLY A 14 14.30 -4.93 23.93
C GLY A 14 13.84 -4.41 22.58
N ILE A 15 14.76 -3.77 21.87
CA ILE A 15 14.61 -3.39 20.47
C ILE A 15 15.91 -3.84 19.78
N ASP A 16 15.77 -4.66 18.75
CA ASP A 16 16.86 -5.07 17.88
C ASP A 16 16.50 -4.70 16.44
N ILE A 17 17.42 -4.04 15.74
CA ILE A 17 17.17 -3.50 14.41
C ILE A 17 18.15 -4.17 13.45
N GLU A 18 17.61 -4.92 12.49
CA GLU A 18 18.34 -5.53 11.38
C GLU A 18 17.81 -4.95 10.05
N ASP A 19 18.56 -4.03 9.45
CA ASP A 19 18.18 -3.32 8.22
C ASP A 19 16.81 -2.64 8.35
N THR A 20 15.80 -3.17 7.64
CA THR A 20 14.42 -2.67 7.64
C THR A 20 13.48 -3.44 8.59
N ILE A 21 14.04 -4.40 9.34
CA ILE A 21 13.30 -5.24 10.27
C ILE A 21 13.67 -4.84 11.70
N THR A 22 12.67 -4.60 12.51
CA THR A 22 12.85 -4.32 13.94
C THR A 22 12.13 -5.39 14.75
N PHE A 23 12.85 -6.02 15.65
CA PHE A 23 12.31 -6.96 16.61
C PHE A 23 12.08 -6.23 17.94
N VAL A 24 10.87 -6.28 18.45
CA VAL A 24 10.49 -5.62 19.70
C VAL A 24 9.96 -6.66 20.67
N THR A 25 10.56 -6.73 21.85
CA THR A 25 9.99 -7.50 22.96
C THR A 25 9.21 -6.55 23.87
N LEU A 26 7.92 -6.77 23.97
CA LEU A 26 6.99 -6.02 24.81
C LEU A 26 6.48 -6.91 25.93
N TYR A 27 6.53 -6.41 27.15
CA TYR A 27 5.87 -7.03 28.30
C TYR A 27 4.61 -6.26 28.63
N GLU A 28 3.52 -6.99 28.70
CA GLU A 28 2.24 -6.52 29.20
C GLU A 28 2.02 -7.14 30.57
N SER A 29 1.67 -6.34 31.57
CA SER A 29 1.24 -6.81 32.88
C SER A 29 -0.13 -6.26 33.19
N MET A 30 -1.04 -7.14 33.53
CA MET A 30 -2.45 -6.83 33.77
C MET A 30 -2.88 -7.33 35.15
N GLU A 31 -3.46 -6.45 35.96
CA GLU A 31 -4.17 -6.85 37.15
C GLU A 31 -5.68 -6.98 36.88
N TYR A 32 -6.25 -8.11 37.29
CA TYR A 32 -7.68 -8.36 37.13
C TYR A 32 -8.27 -8.99 38.39
N VAL A 33 -9.56 -8.80 38.60
CA VAL A 33 -10.30 -9.37 39.72
C VAL A 33 -11.18 -10.50 39.20
N ASP A 34 -10.95 -11.69 39.71
CA ASP A 34 -11.73 -12.90 39.42
C ASP A 34 -12.34 -13.44 40.74
N ASP A 35 -13.65 -13.47 40.83
CA ASP A 35 -14.41 -13.86 42.02
C ASP A 35 -13.93 -13.13 43.31
N GLY A 36 -13.58 -11.84 43.18
CA GLY A 36 -13.13 -11.01 44.31
C GLY A 36 -11.65 -11.19 44.70
N VAL A 37 -10.89 -11.98 43.94
CA VAL A 37 -9.46 -12.20 44.16
C VAL A 37 -8.68 -11.43 43.07
N VAL A 38 -7.76 -10.60 43.50
CA VAL A 38 -6.82 -9.89 42.59
C VAL A 38 -5.80 -10.89 42.06
N LYS A 39 -5.66 -10.96 40.75
CA LYS A 39 -4.69 -11.80 40.05
C LYS A 39 -3.89 -10.94 39.07
N THR A 40 -2.68 -11.36 38.74
CA THR A 40 -1.84 -10.73 37.75
C THR A 40 -1.58 -11.70 36.62
N ALA A 41 -1.68 -11.20 35.37
CA ALA A 41 -1.25 -11.90 34.17
C ALA A 41 -0.11 -11.10 33.52
N ASP A 42 0.97 -11.79 33.19
CA ASP A 42 2.10 -11.22 32.46
C ASP A 42 2.18 -11.90 31.09
N ILE A 43 2.24 -11.08 30.04
CA ILE A 43 2.33 -11.54 28.65
C ILE A 43 3.59 -10.98 28.02
N GLU A 44 4.40 -11.84 27.45
CA GLU A 44 5.56 -11.45 26.65
C GLU A 44 5.17 -11.52 25.18
N HIS A 45 5.22 -10.39 24.49
CA HIS A 45 5.02 -10.28 23.04
C HIS A 45 6.37 -10.14 22.34
N ASN A 46 6.59 -10.93 21.30
CA ASN A 46 7.71 -10.79 20.41
C ASN A 46 7.19 -10.31 19.06
N LEU A 47 7.27 -9.01 18.85
CA LEU A 47 6.78 -8.33 17.65
C LEU A 47 7.87 -8.28 16.60
N THR A 48 7.55 -8.62 15.36
CA THR A 48 8.39 -8.29 14.22
C THR A 48 7.75 -7.11 13.51
N ILE A 49 8.48 -6.02 13.41
CA ILE A 49 8.05 -4.79 12.76
C ILE A 49 8.91 -4.60 11.52
N MET A 50 8.29 -4.45 10.37
CA MET A 50 8.98 -4.05 9.13
C MET A 50 8.76 -2.57 8.90
N TYR A 51 9.87 -1.85 8.68
CA TYR A 51 9.81 -0.48 8.24
C TYR A 51 9.81 -0.44 6.71
N ASP A 52 8.80 0.20 6.16
CA ASP A 52 8.70 0.41 4.73
C ASP A 52 9.16 1.85 4.42
N GLU A 53 10.39 1.98 3.94
CA GLU A 53 10.99 3.28 3.61
C GLU A 53 10.22 4.05 2.54
N ALA A 54 9.48 3.34 1.68
CA ALA A 54 8.71 3.97 0.62
C ALA A 54 7.48 4.72 1.15
N TYR A 55 7.00 4.34 2.34
CA TYR A 55 5.79 4.91 2.94
C TYR A 55 6.03 5.62 4.27
N ASP A 56 7.26 5.59 4.78
CA ASP A 56 7.61 6.12 6.11
C ASP A 56 6.71 5.53 7.22
N VAL A 57 6.38 4.24 7.10
CA VAL A 57 5.50 3.54 8.05
C VAL A 57 6.13 2.24 8.55
N ALA A 58 5.94 1.97 9.84
CA ALA A 58 6.27 0.70 10.45
C ALA A 58 5.01 -0.17 10.55
N LYS A 59 5.12 -1.44 10.14
CA LYS A 59 4.03 -2.42 10.21
C LYS A 59 4.43 -3.58 11.09
N VAL A 60 3.56 -3.96 12.03
CA VAL A 60 3.70 -5.25 12.73
C VAL A 60 3.33 -6.35 11.72
N VAL A 61 4.30 -7.18 11.37
CA VAL A 61 4.11 -8.29 10.42
C VAL A 61 3.95 -9.63 11.12
N SER A 62 4.38 -9.73 12.36
CA SER A 62 4.08 -10.88 13.22
C SER A 62 4.07 -10.48 14.69
N ASP A 63 3.22 -11.12 15.46
CA ASP A 63 3.21 -11.10 16.91
C ASP A 63 3.16 -12.57 17.40
N SER A 64 4.20 -12.98 18.12
CA SER A 64 4.18 -14.25 18.85
C SER A 64 4.21 -13.94 20.34
N TYR A 65 3.25 -14.41 21.07
CA TYR A 65 3.16 -14.15 22.51
C TYR A 65 3.30 -15.42 23.34
N ARG A 66 3.82 -15.24 24.52
CA ARG A 66 3.89 -16.27 25.55
C ARG A 66 3.20 -15.74 26.82
N GLU A 67 2.16 -16.41 27.21
CA GLU A 67 1.46 -16.14 28.45
C GLU A 67 2.09 -16.92 29.61
N THR A 68 2.47 -16.23 30.68
CA THR A 68 2.95 -16.82 31.92
C THR A 68 1.89 -16.62 33.01
N VAL A 69 0.79 -17.34 32.90
CA VAL A 69 -0.20 -17.38 33.95
C VAL A 69 -0.24 -18.76 34.64
N SER A 70 0.06 -18.77 35.92
CA SER A 70 -0.18 -19.96 36.73
C SER A 70 -1.67 -20.12 36.96
N GLY A 71 -2.35 -20.88 36.08
CA GLY A 71 -3.71 -21.37 36.34
C GLY A 71 -4.80 -20.89 35.38
N PHE A 72 -4.54 -20.37 34.20
CA PHE A 72 -5.58 -19.94 33.26
C PHE A 72 -5.79 -20.93 32.10
N GLN A 73 -7.04 -21.37 31.92
CA GLN A 73 -7.53 -21.90 30.65
C GLN A 73 -7.89 -20.67 29.78
N SER A 74 -7.45 -20.67 28.53
CA SER A 74 -7.66 -19.64 27.53
C SER A 74 -9.00 -18.92 27.64
N CYS A 75 -8.99 -17.67 28.04
CA CYS A 75 -10.15 -16.82 28.00
C CYS A 75 -10.08 -15.91 26.79
N SER A 76 -11.11 -15.95 25.95
CA SER A 76 -11.27 -15.16 24.72
C SER A 76 -11.44 -13.64 24.97
N TYR A 77 -11.04 -13.14 26.14
CA TYR A 77 -11.24 -11.74 26.56
C TYR A 77 -10.09 -10.81 26.15
N VAL A 78 -8.95 -11.36 25.77
CA VAL A 78 -7.82 -10.60 25.20
C VAL A 78 -8.19 -9.99 23.83
N SER A 79 -9.33 -10.40 23.24
CA SER A 79 -9.71 -10.01 21.89
C SER A 79 -10.20 -8.56 21.74
N GLU A 80 -10.87 -7.97 22.75
CA GLU A 80 -11.52 -6.66 22.53
C GLU A 80 -10.59 -5.47 22.74
N GLU A 81 -9.62 -5.52 23.64
CA GLU A 81 -8.67 -4.42 23.84
C GLU A 81 -7.46 -4.54 22.91
N ILE A 82 -6.98 -5.75 22.60
CA ILE A 82 -6.02 -5.96 21.48
C ILE A 82 -6.72 -5.63 20.16
N GLN A 83 -8.00 -5.92 20.00
CA GLN A 83 -8.78 -5.50 18.85
C GLN A 83 -8.95 -3.98 18.84
N ALA A 84 -9.18 -3.31 19.97
CA ALA A 84 -9.25 -1.84 20.05
C ALA A 84 -7.87 -1.18 19.87
N VAL A 85 -6.78 -1.76 20.33
CA VAL A 85 -5.40 -1.30 20.05
C VAL A 85 -5.00 -1.67 18.62
N SER A 86 -5.40 -2.82 18.11
CA SER A 86 -5.27 -3.21 16.71
C SER A 86 -6.13 -2.31 15.81
N GLU A 87 -7.35 -1.98 16.20
CA GLU A 87 -8.23 -1.04 15.50
C GLU A 87 -7.76 0.40 15.67
N ALA A 88 -7.16 0.80 16.79
CA ALA A 88 -6.53 2.10 16.96
C ALA A 88 -5.18 2.18 16.23
N LEU A 89 -4.38 1.13 16.20
CA LEU A 89 -3.18 1.01 15.34
C LEU A 89 -3.59 0.84 13.88
N TYR A 90 -4.69 0.15 13.59
CA TYR A 90 -5.27 0.05 12.25
C TYR A 90 -5.93 1.37 11.85
N SER A 91 -6.49 2.16 12.74
CA SER A 91 -6.99 3.50 12.48
C SER A 91 -5.90 4.59 12.53
N LEU A 92 -4.77 4.35 13.18
CA LEU A 92 -3.56 5.17 13.05
C LEU A 92 -2.75 4.76 11.80
N ASN A 93 -2.78 3.48 11.41
CA ASN A 93 -2.31 2.99 10.11
C ASN A 93 -3.36 3.15 9.00
N SER A 94 -4.60 3.40 9.35
CA SER A 94 -5.68 3.87 8.49
C SER A 94 -5.88 5.41 8.67
N ILE A 95 -4.81 6.14 8.65
CA ILE A 95 -4.74 7.08 7.54
C ILE A 95 -4.68 6.14 6.36
N ASN A 96 -5.85 5.60 6.07
CA ASN A 96 -6.14 4.81 4.91
C ASN A 96 -5.84 5.77 3.76
N THR A 97 -4.59 5.80 3.35
CA THR A 97 -4.26 6.34 2.06
C THR A 97 -4.94 5.38 1.14
N ASP A 98 -6.16 5.71 0.74
CA ASP A 98 -6.85 5.02 -0.34
C ASP A 98 -5.96 5.25 -1.56
N TYR A 99 -5.00 4.32 -1.75
CA TYR A 99 -4.03 4.42 -2.83
C TYR A 99 -4.69 4.47 -4.20
N CYS A 100 -5.92 3.92 -4.31
CA CYS A 100 -6.73 4.04 -5.52
C CYS A 100 -7.18 5.49 -5.71
N ALA A 101 -7.71 6.14 -4.68
CA ALA A 101 -8.08 7.56 -4.73
C ALA A 101 -6.85 8.46 -4.90
N GLU A 102 -5.74 8.13 -4.23
CA GLU A 102 -4.54 8.96 -4.28
C GLU A 102 -3.84 8.90 -5.65
N ILE A 103 -3.71 7.73 -6.28
CA ILE A 103 -3.13 7.62 -7.62
C ILE A 103 -4.00 8.34 -8.66
N VAL A 104 -5.32 8.29 -8.51
CA VAL A 104 -6.27 9.04 -9.34
C VAL A 104 -6.09 10.54 -9.14
N ARG A 105 -6.02 11.02 -7.90
CA ARG A 105 -5.79 12.44 -7.59
C ARG A 105 -4.47 12.94 -8.20
N VAL A 106 -3.41 12.15 -8.12
CA VAL A 106 -2.12 12.48 -8.74
C VAL A 106 -2.27 12.55 -10.25
N ALA A 107 -2.91 11.57 -10.89
CA ALA A 107 -3.10 11.55 -12.34
C ALA A 107 -3.94 12.74 -12.82
N GLU A 108 -5.06 13.02 -12.17
CA GLU A 108 -5.95 14.16 -12.48
C GLU A 108 -5.24 15.50 -12.32
N SER A 109 -4.33 15.64 -11.35
CA SER A 109 -3.53 16.85 -11.17
C SER A 109 -2.63 17.17 -12.37
N GLN A 110 -2.44 16.21 -13.27
CA GLN A 110 -1.61 16.37 -14.49
C GLN A 110 -2.44 16.68 -15.75
N VAL A 111 -3.75 16.75 -15.63
CA VAL A 111 -4.62 17.09 -16.77
C VAL A 111 -4.23 18.45 -17.36
N GLY A 112 -4.02 18.47 -18.68
CA GLY A 112 -3.53 19.65 -19.40
C GLY A 112 -2.01 19.73 -19.57
N TYR A 113 -1.24 18.83 -18.95
CA TYR A 113 0.19 18.71 -19.24
C TYR A 113 0.43 18.30 -20.69
N LYS A 114 1.36 18.97 -21.36
CA LYS A 114 1.76 18.68 -22.74
C LYS A 114 3.23 18.30 -22.78
N GLU A 115 3.55 17.22 -23.52
CA GLU A 115 4.93 16.87 -23.78
C GLU A 115 5.66 18.01 -24.48
N LYS A 116 6.97 18.00 -24.44
CA LYS A 116 7.83 19.10 -24.87
C LYS A 116 8.53 18.84 -26.22
N ALA A 117 8.80 19.91 -26.91
CA ALA A 117 9.58 19.88 -28.14
C ALA A 117 11.10 19.61 -27.90
N SER A 118 11.58 19.84 -26.68
CA SER A 118 12.99 19.63 -26.29
C SER A 118 13.08 19.42 -24.77
N ASN A 119 14.28 19.10 -24.29
CA ASN A 119 14.55 18.85 -22.86
C ASN A 119 14.63 20.16 -22.05
N SER A 120 13.63 21.06 -22.21
CA SER A 120 13.52 22.30 -21.45
C SER A 120 12.05 22.51 -21.02
N ASP A 121 11.87 23.31 -19.96
CA ASP A 121 10.56 23.66 -19.39
C ASP A 121 9.69 22.44 -19.02
N LEU A 122 10.32 21.35 -18.58
CA LEU A 122 9.66 20.06 -18.36
C LEU A 122 8.56 20.14 -17.29
N ASP A 123 8.69 21.00 -16.29
CA ASP A 123 7.71 21.17 -15.21
C ASP A 123 6.53 22.07 -15.62
N SER A 124 6.69 22.88 -16.67
CA SER A 124 5.59 23.73 -17.16
C SER A 124 4.53 22.87 -17.86
N PHE A 125 3.26 23.14 -17.62
CA PHE A 125 2.17 22.42 -18.29
C PHE A 125 2.11 22.70 -19.80
N THR A 126 2.44 23.91 -20.21
CA THR A 126 2.20 24.36 -21.59
C THR A 126 3.40 24.97 -22.31
N ALA A 127 4.41 25.48 -21.57
CA ALA A 127 5.60 26.03 -22.20
C ALA A 127 6.37 24.94 -22.96
N ASN A 128 7.02 25.32 -24.06
CA ASN A 128 7.78 24.41 -24.92
C ASN A 128 6.99 23.17 -25.39
N ALA A 129 5.66 23.29 -25.52
CA ALA A 129 4.82 22.18 -25.96
C ALA A 129 5.22 21.71 -27.36
N GLY A 130 5.24 20.41 -27.56
CA GLY A 130 5.62 19.79 -28.84
C GLY A 130 5.22 18.32 -28.90
N SER A 131 5.87 17.55 -29.77
CA SER A 131 5.61 16.13 -29.99
C SER A 131 6.90 15.31 -30.01
N ALA A 132 7.89 15.70 -29.19
CA ALA A 132 9.20 15.07 -29.20
C ALA A 132 9.41 14.14 -27.98
N ASN A 133 8.34 13.79 -27.25
CA ASN A 133 8.34 12.88 -26.11
C ASN A 133 9.28 13.30 -24.94
N TYR A 134 9.63 14.58 -24.83
CA TYR A 134 10.28 15.07 -23.62
C TYR A 134 9.22 15.38 -22.56
N THR A 135 9.36 14.80 -21.37
CA THR A 135 8.43 14.99 -20.25
C THR A 135 9.17 15.03 -18.91
N LYS A 136 8.57 15.68 -17.91
CA LYS A 136 9.07 15.56 -16.51
C LYS A 136 9.04 14.12 -16.01
N TYR A 137 8.08 13.32 -16.46
CA TYR A 137 7.97 11.89 -16.10
C TYR A 137 9.14 11.09 -16.67
N GLY A 138 9.50 11.33 -17.94
CA GLY A 138 10.68 10.73 -18.56
C GLY A 138 11.99 11.18 -17.90
N GLN A 139 12.08 12.43 -17.47
CA GLN A 139 13.21 12.94 -16.70
C GLN A 139 13.32 12.22 -15.34
N TRP A 140 12.20 12.11 -14.59
CA TRP A 140 12.16 11.39 -13.33
C TRP A 140 12.55 9.91 -13.47
N TYR A 141 12.11 9.27 -14.55
CA TYR A 141 12.45 7.88 -14.82
C TYR A 141 13.91 7.69 -15.23
N GLY A 142 14.54 8.73 -15.74
CA GLY A 142 15.88 8.69 -16.35
C GLY A 142 15.86 8.24 -17.82
N LEU A 143 14.74 8.40 -18.50
CA LEU A 143 14.52 7.97 -19.88
C LEU A 143 13.76 9.06 -20.66
N ASN A 144 14.52 10.01 -21.23
CA ASN A 144 13.97 11.16 -21.95
C ASN A 144 14.84 11.48 -23.20
N PRO A 145 14.27 11.56 -24.42
CA PRO A 145 12.85 11.39 -24.78
C PRO A 145 12.43 9.92 -24.88
N ALA A 146 11.17 9.62 -24.51
CA ALA A 146 10.62 8.27 -24.64
C ALA A 146 9.08 8.33 -24.68
N ALA A 147 8.44 7.28 -25.25
CA ALA A 147 7.00 7.07 -25.06
C ALA A 147 6.70 6.97 -23.56
N TRP A 148 5.81 7.80 -23.07
CA TRP A 148 5.72 8.08 -21.65
C TRP A 148 4.44 7.57 -20.94
N CYS A 149 3.54 6.88 -21.62
CA CYS A 149 2.32 6.34 -20.98
C CYS A 149 2.64 5.39 -19.81
N ALA A 150 3.56 4.44 -20.01
CA ALA A 150 3.99 3.52 -18.96
C ALA A 150 4.82 4.21 -17.86
N ILE A 151 5.65 5.15 -18.25
CA ILE A 151 6.44 5.98 -17.34
C ILE A 151 5.52 6.86 -16.48
N PHE A 152 4.44 7.41 -17.07
CA PHE A 152 3.46 8.21 -16.36
C PHE A 152 2.75 7.43 -15.25
N VAL A 153 2.29 6.20 -15.53
CA VAL A 153 1.70 5.33 -14.51
C VAL A 153 2.68 5.06 -13.37
N SER A 154 3.94 4.74 -13.70
CA SER A 154 4.99 4.53 -12.69
C SER A 154 5.28 5.78 -11.86
N TRP A 155 5.23 6.97 -12.49
CA TRP A 155 5.39 8.24 -11.80
C TRP A 155 4.20 8.54 -10.88
N CYS A 156 2.97 8.36 -11.36
CA CYS A 156 1.77 8.55 -10.54
C CYS A 156 1.77 7.63 -9.32
N ALA A 157 2.14 6.36 -9.50
CA ALA A 157 2.24 5.41 -8.40
C ALA A 157 3.28 5.87 -7.36
N SER A 158 4.45 6.36 -7.81
CA SER A 158 5.50 6.90 -6.94
C SER A 158 5.03 8.13 -6.16
N GLU A 159 4.39 9.10 -6.83
CA GLU A 159 3.88 10.31 -6.18
C GLU A 159 2.72 10.03 -5.23
N ALA A 160 1.93 9.00 -5.52
CA ALA A 160 0.87 8.51 -4.65
C ALA A 160 1.38 7.67 -3.47
N GLY A 161 2.69 7.40 -3.39
CA GLY A 161 3.28 6.56 -2.35
C GLY A 161 2.95 5.07 -2.49
N VAL A 162 2.56 4.60 -3.69
CA VAL A 162 2.25 3.18 -3.92
C VAL A 162 3.54 2.37 -4.05
N SER A 163 3.65 1.29 -3.28
CA SER A 163 4.82 0.40 -3.31
C SER A 163 5.07 -0.21 -4.68
N THR A 164 6.33 -0.34 -5.06
CA THR A 164 6.74 -1.08 -6.26
C THR A 164 6.40 -2.57 -6.18
N SER A 165 6.09 -3.10 -5.00
CA SER A 165 5.53 -4.44 -4.81
C SER A 165 4.04 -4.53 -5.17
N VAL A 166 3.34 -3.40 -5.28
CA VAL A 166 1.92 -3.29 -5.70
C VAL A 166 1.83 -2.82 -7.15
N ILE A 167 2.47 -1.69 -7.47
CA ILE A 167 2.59 -1.19 -8.84
C ILE A 167 4.08 -1.14 -9.22
N PRO A 168 4.60 -2.16 -9.90
CA PRO A 168 6.02 -2.19 -10.30
C PRO A 168 6.41 -0.99 -11.14
N LYS A 169 7.63 -0.49 -11.01
CA LYS A 169 8.16 0.57 -11.87
C LYS A 169 8.48 0.01 -13.25
N TYR A 170 7.84 0.54 -14.31
CA TYR A 170 8.04 0.10 -15.69
C TYR A 170 7.98 1.26 -16.69
N SER A 171 8.71 1.15 -17.81
CA SER A 171 8.75 2.14 -18.89
C SER A 171 8.18 1.63 -20.22
N SER A 172 7.69 0.39 -20.23
CA SER A 172 7.09 -0.25 -21.40
C SER A 172 5.77 -0.92 -21.02
N CYS A 173 4.72 -0.67 -21.80
CA CYS A 173 3.40 -1.26 -21.56
C CYS A 173 3.44 -2.80 -21.48
N SER A 174 4.20 -3.45 -22.38
CA SER A 174 4.34 -4.89 -22.37
C SER A 174 5.08 -5.42 -21.15
N THR A 175 6.07 -4.67 -20.64
CA THR A 175 6.75 -5.00 -19.37
C THR A 175 5.81 -4.85 -18.19
N GLY A 176 5.05 -3.74 -18.12
CA GLY A 176 4.05 -3.54 -17.07
C GLY A 176 3.01 -4.67 -17.06
N MET A 177 2.42 -4.97 -18.21
CA MET A 177 1.46 -6.08 -18.35
C MET A 177 2.06 -7.41 -17.88
N LYS A 178 3.32 -7.69 -18.25
CA LYS A 178 4.01 -8.92 -17.80
C LYS A 178 4.19 -8.92 -16.27
N ASN A 179 4.61 -7.82 -15.69
CA ASN A 179 4.82 -7.71 -14.24
C ASN A 179 3.53 -8.04 -13.47
N PHE A 180 2.39 -7.45 -13.86
CA PHE A 180 1.11 -7.74 -13.20
C PHE A 180 0.64 -9.19 -13.40
N LYS A 181 0.97 -9.81 -14.53
CA LYS A 181 0.73 -11.25 -14.73
C LYS A 181 1.60 -12.13 -13.83
N ASP A 182 2.87 -11.80 -13.70
CA ASP A 182 3.79 -12.54 -12.84
C ASP A 182 3.41 -12.40 -11.33
N MET A 183 2.65 -11.36 -10.99
CA MET A 183 2.10 -11.10 -9.66
C MET A 183 0.70 -11.68 -9.44
N ASP A 184 0.14 -12.41 -10.40
CA ASP A 184 -1.23 -12.98 -10.39
C ASP A 184 -2.35 -11.93 -10.16
N CYS A 185 -2.12 -10.66 -10.53
CA CYS A 185 -3.08 -9.56 -10.40
C CYS A 185 -3.46 -8.92 -11.75
N PHE A 186 -3.35 -9.69 -12.84
CA PHE A 186 -3.78 -9.26 -14.17
C PHE A 186 -5.06 -9.96 -14.60
N TYR A 187 -6.11 -9.19 -14.85
CA TYR A 187 -7.43 -9.68 -15.20
C TYR A 187 -7.81 -9.24 -16.62
N TYR A 188 -8.58 -10.09 -17.30
CA TYR A 188 -9.10 -9.77 -18.63
C TYR A 188 -10.52 -9.21 -18.53
N SER A 189 -10.80 -8.15 -19.28
CA SER A 189 -12.15 -7.63 -19.47
C SER A 189 -12.98 -8.56 -20.35
N SER A 190 -14.28 -8.33 -20.43
CA SER A 190 -15.21 -9.06 -21.29
C SER A 190 -14.83 -9.03 -22.78
N ALA A 191 -14.12 -7.99 -23.23
CA ALA A 191 -13.61 -7.91 -24.61
C ALA A 191 -12.57 -9.00 -24.95
N TYR A 192 -11.97 -9.59 -23.93
CA TYR A 192 -11.00 -10.71 -24.06
C TYR A 192 -11.48 -11.99 -23.36
N ASN A 193 -12.79 -12.23 -23.34
CA ASN A 193 -13.43 -13.36 -22.68
C ASN A 193 -13.16 -13.46 -21.16
N GLY A 194 -12.82 -12.36 -20.52
CA GLY A 194 -12.75 -12.23 -19.06
C GLY A 194 -14.08 -11.81 -18.46
N SER A 195 -14.12 -11.71 -17.14
CA SER A 195 -15.29 -11.29 -16.38
C SER A 195 -15.00 -10.12 -15.42
N TYR A 196 -13.80 -9.55 -15.51
CA TYR A 196 -13.40 -8.47 -14.62
C TYR A 196 -14.18 -7.18 -14.93
N THR A 197 -14.70 -6.56 -13.89
CA THR A 197 -15.31 -5.23 -13.95
C THR A 197 -14.27 -4.23 -13.44
N PRO A 198 -13.85 -3.26 -14.26
CA PRO A 198 -12.89 -2.25 -13.84
C PRO A 198 -13.38 -1.43 -12.66
N GLU A 199 -12.47 -1.03 -11.79
CA GLU A 199 -12.69 -0.14 -10.66
C GLU A 199 -11.81 1.12 -10.77
N VAL A 200 -12.19 2.18 -10.06
CA VAL A 200 -11.41 3.43 -10.01
C VAL A 200 -10.07 3.15 -9.33
N GLY A 201 -8.98 3.61 -9.94
CA GLY A 201 -7.62 3.33 -9.49
C GLY A 201 -6.95 2.13 -10.18
N ASP A 202 -7.69 1.34 -10.93
CA ASP A 202 -7.12 0.25 -11.72
C ASP A 202 -6.12 0.76 -12.77
N ILE A 203 -5.10 -0.06 -13.04
CA ILE A 203 -4.18 0.15 -14.16
C ILE A 203 -4.68 -0.67 -15.34
N PHE A 204 -5.07 0.02 -16.41
CA PHE A 204 -5.52 -0.66 -17.62
C PHE A 204 -4.40 -0.81 -18.65
N PHE A 205 -4.52 -1.83 -19.47
CA PHE A 205 -3.66 -2.07 -20.62
C PHE A 205 -4.50 -2.32 -21.87
N THR A 206 -4.15 -1.67 -22.97
CA THR A 206 -4.77 -1.92 -24.28
C THR A 206 -3.77 -2.51 -25.25
N GLY A 207 -4.25 -3.41 -26.11
CA GLY A 207 -3.42 -4.04 -27.12
C GLY A 207 -4.24 -4.99 -27.99
N THR A 208 -3.60 -5.56 -28.99
CA THR A 208 -4.23 -6.50 -29.92
C THR A 208 -3.90 -7.96 -29.62
N SER A 209 -3.16 -8.21 -28.55
CA SER A 209 -2.78 -9.57 -28.14
C SER A 209 -2.75 -9.71 -26.61
N THR A 210 -2.76 -10.95 -26.15
CA THR A 210 -2.63 -11.28 -24.72
C THR A 210 -1.19 -11.22 -24.20
N THR A 211 -0.22 -10.95 -25.06
CA THR A 211 1.22 -10.94 -24.72
C THR A 211 1.88 -9.58 -24.89
N SER A 212 1.19 -8.62 -25.52
CA SER A 212 1.73 -7.28 -25.77
C SER A 212 0.65 -6.20 -25.57
N SER A 213 1.07 -5.07 -25.04
CA SER A 213 0.24 -3.89 -24.88
C SER A 213 0.89 -2.70 -25.58
N SER A 214 0.05 -1.87 -26.19
CA SER A 214 0.47 -0.64 -26.87
C SER A 214 0.22 0.62 -26.06
N HIS A 215 -0.64 0.55 -25.04
CA HIS A 215 -0.97 1.67 -24.16
C HIS A 215 -1.37 1.20 -22.77
N THR A 216 -1.16 2.05 -21.77
CA THR A 216 -1.53 1.86 -20.38
C THR A 216 -1.92 3.19 -19.76
N GLY A 217 -2.74 3.16 -18.73
CA GLY A 217 -3.17 4.33 -17.97
C GLY A 217 -3.88 3.93 -16.69
N ILE A 218 -4.50 4.89 -16.04
CA ILE A 218 -5.18 4.75 -14.75
C ILE A 218 -6.68 4.99 -14.99
N VAL A 219 -7.53 4.14 -14.41
CA VAL A 219 -8.99 4.31 -14.46
C VAL A 219 -9.38 5.38 -13.44
N VAL A 220 -9.95 6.49 -13.91
CA VAL A 220 -10.36 7.61 -13.04
C VAL A 220 -11.86 7.65 -12.80
N GLU A 221 -12.66 7.05 -13.68
CA GLU A 221 -14.09 6.95 -13.51
C GLU A 221 -14.64 5.68 -14.18
N VAL A 222 -15.66 5.08 -13.58
CA VAL A 222 -16.34 3.90 -14.10
C VAL A 222 -17.84 4.17 -14.20
N SER A 223 -18.41 3.93 -15.36
CA SER A 223 -19.86 3.93 -15.58
C SER A 223 -20.34 2.53 -15.98
N SER A 224 -21.64 2.35 -16.15
CA SER A 224 -22.20 1.06 -16.56
C SER A 224 -21.74 0.56 -17.94
N THR A 225 -21.18 1.42 -18.78
CA THR A 225 -20.79 1.11 -20.17
C THR A 225 -19.38 1.57 -20.56
N GLN A 226 -18.76 2.42 -19.75
CA GLN A 226 -17.49 3.07 -20.11
C GLN A 226 -16.60 3.25 -18.89
N ILE A 227 -15.30 3.28 -19.13
CA ILE A 227 -14.30 3.80 -18.17
C ILE A 227 -13.74 5.12 -18.72
N THR A 228 -13.44 6.06 -17.81
CA THR A 228 -12.65 7.26 -18.12
C THR A 228 -11.22 7.01 -17.63
N VAL A 229 -10.24 7.42 -18.41
CA VAL A 229 -8.82 7.17 -18.15
C VAL A 229 -8.01 8.43 -18.44
#